data_9fd9e14c4d7c4244a60124b8a54dea4d
#
_entry.id   9fd9e14c4d7c4244a60124b8a54dea4d
#
_cell.length_a   1.000
_cell.length_b   1.000
_cell.length_c   1.000
_cell.angle_alpha   90.00
_cell.angle_beta   90.00
_cell.angle_gamma   90.00
#
_symmetry.space_group_name_H-M   'P 1'
#
loop_
_entity.id
_entity.type
_entity.pdbx_description
1 polymer ?
#
loop_
_entity_poly.entity_id
_entity_poly.type
_entity_poly.pdbx_seq_one_letter_code
_entity_poly.pdbx_strand_id
1 'polypeptide(L)'
;ISRAVPAIEQSVLRAHFGGVGRTRSKGVQLSAQAVKWVGQVLQRKYVDASKFSSQRYGLRQCQAGGGASYSSFNMGAGEDLLFDLIGSIDNSPDGSLILIEEIEVGIHASALRRLAEVLQEIAYKKKLQIIVTSHSEQFVDALPRQARILLRRIGTTHQVSSSVSTGYIFSDLLGAAVPELKIYCEDQFARCLIERALQPEVRSRVQ
;
A
#
# COMPACT_ATOMS: atom_id res chain seq x y z
N ILE A 1 -5.34 -9.88 7.17
CA ILE A 1 -4.13 -9.76 8.03
C ILE A 1 -3.44 -11.11 7.96
N SER A 2 -2.36 -11.21 7.18
CA SER A 2 -1.49 -12.38 7.18
C SER A 2 -0.70 -12.37 8.49
N ARG A 3 -1.16 -13.14 9.48
CA ARG A 3 -0.34 -13.42 10.66
C ARG A 3 0.80 -14.34 10.24
N ALA A 4 2.02 -14.03 10.64
CA ALA A 4 3.12 -15.01 10.58
C ALA A 4 2.62 -16.30 11.25
N VAL A 5 2.56 -17.39 10.47
CA VAL A 5 2.02 -18.66 10.97
C VAL A 5 2.99 -19.20 12.03
N PRO A 6 2.56 -19.44 13.27
CA PRO A 6 3.43 -19.99 14.30
C PRO A 6 4.06 -21.32 13.86
N ALA A 7 5.25 -21.63 14.36
CA ALA A 7 5.99 -22.85 13.96
C ALA A 7 5.17 -24.15 14.12
N ILE A 8 4.29 -24.20 15.14
CA ILE A 8 3.38 -25.34 15.37
C ILE A 8 2.34 -25.45 14.25
N GLU A 9 1.78 -24.32 13.79
CA GLU A 9 0.84 -24.32 12.66
C GLU A 9 1.53 -24.65 11.35
N GLN A 10 2.80 -24.28 11.16
CA GLN A 10 3.58 -24.68 9.97
C GLN A 10 3.72 -26.20 9.86
N SER A 11 3.93 -26.92 10.97
CA SER A 11 4.02 -28.38 10.95
C SER A 11 2.69 -29.03 10.58
N VAL A 12 1.58 -28.49 11.11
CA VAL A 12 0.20 -28.93 10.78
C VAL A 12 -0.13 -28.63 9.32
N LEU A 13 0.23 -27.46 8.82
CA LEU A 13 0.03 -27.10 7.43
C LEU A 13 0.86 -27.98 6.48
N ARG A 14 2.12 -28.26 6.81
CA ARG A 14 2.96 -29.19 6.04
C ARG A 14 2.38 -30.60 6.01
N ALA A 15 1.86 -31.10 7.12
CA ALA A 15 1.17 -32.38 7.19
C ALA A 15 -0.11 -32.38 6.34
N HIS A 16 -0.88 -31.28 6.39
CA HIS A 16 -2.16 -31.17 5.68
C HIS A 16 -1.98 -31.04 4.15
N PHE A 17 -1.01 -30.26 3.69
CA PHE A 17 -0.73 -30.07 2.27
C PHE A 17 0.29 -31.07 1.69
N GLY A 18 0.88 -31.94 2.52
CA GLY A 18 1.73 -33.03 2.05
C GLY A 18 3.07 -32.61 1.41
N GLY A 19 3.49 -31.34 1.63
CA GLY A 19 4.66 -30.74 0.99
C GLY A 19 4.35 -30.12 -0.39
N VAL A 20 5.21 -29.22 -0.83
CA VAL A 20 5.03 -28.31 -1.99
C VAL A 20 4.84 -29.01 -3.35
N GLY A 21 4.86 -30.28 -3.45
CA GLY A 21 4.65 -31.02 -4.70
C GLY A 21 3.53 -32.06 -4.66
N ARG A 22 2.82 -32.17 -3.52
CA ARG A 22 1.83 -33.24 -3.32
C ARG A 22 0.43 -32.78 -2.95
N THR A 23 0.10 -31.51 -3.18
CA THR A 23 -1.25 -31.02 -2.93
C THR A 23 -2.23 -31.71 -3.88
N ARG A 24 -3.17 -32.46 -3.33
CA ARG A 24 -4.25 -33.12 -4.09
C ARG A 24 -5.32 -32.12 -4.56
N SER A 25 -5.31 -30.88 -4.07
CA SER A 25 -6.23 -29.81 -4.50
C SER A 25 -5.68 -29.11 -5.72
N LYS A 26 -6.53 -28.90 -6.72
CA LYS A 26 -6.17 -28.01 -7.85
C LYS A 26 -6.04 -26.59 -7.32
N GLY A 27 -4.84 -25.99 -7.44
CA GLY A 27 -4.63 -24.59 -7.13
C GLY A 27 -5.38 -23.69 -8.12
N VAL A 28 -5.89 -22.57 -7.64
CA VAL A 28 -6.39 -21.49 -8.49
C VAL A 28 -5.19 -20.67 -8.93
N GLN A 29 -4.92 -20.65 -10.21
CA GLN A 29 -3.81 -19.88 -10.78
C GLN A 29 -4.18 -18.40 -10.80
N LEU A 30 -3.26 -17.54 -10.41
CA LEU A 30 -3.39 -16.11 -10.59
C LEU A 30 -3.26 -15.77 -12.07
N SER A 31 -3.91 -14.69 -12.49
CA SER A 31 -3.76 -14.21 -13.85
C SER A 31 -2.30 -13.79 -14.13
N ALA A 32 -1.86 -13.92 -15.36
CA ALA A 32 -0.53 -13.46 -15.77
C ALA A 32 -0.33 -11.95 -15.47
N GLN A 33 -1.43 -11.19 -15.54
CA GLN A 33 -1.40 -9.75 -15.24
C GLN A 33 -1.20 -9.50 -13.74
N ALA A 34 -1.89 -10.22 -12.85
CA ALA A 34 -1.69 -10.11 -11.40
C ALA A 34 -0.26 -10.50 -11.00
N VAL A 35 0.27 -11.58 -11.57
CA VAL A 35 1.66 -12.00 -11.36
C VAL A 35 2.65 -10.91 -11.81
N LYS A 36 2.39 -10.26 -12.95
CA LYS A 36 3.20 -9.14 -13.45
C LYS A 36 3.16 -7.95 -12.49
N TRP A 37 1.99 -7.56 -12.00
CA TRP A 37 1.85 -6.45 -11.05
C TRP A 37 2.58 -6.71 -9.74
N VAL A 38 2.48 -7.91 -9.17
CA VAL A 38 3.28 -8.28 -7.99
C VAL A 38 4.77 -8.17 -8.29
N GLY A 39 5.19 -8.64 -9.46
CA GLY A 39 6.58 -8.51 -9.91
C GLY A 39 7.06 -7.05 -10.00
N GLN A 40 6.22 -6.14 -10.47
CA GLN A 40 6.50 -4.70 -10.52
C GLN A 40 6.70 -4.11 -9.13
N VAL A 41 5.80 -4.43 -8.19
CA VAL A 41 5.89 -3.94 -6.80
C VAL A 41 7.16 -4.43 -6.12
N LEU A 42 7.50 -5.72 -6.27
CA LEU A 42 8.64 -6.36 -5.61
C LEU A 42 9.96 -6.23 -6.38
N GLN A 43 9.92 -5.70 -7.61
CA GLN A 43 11.06 -5.67 -8.53
C GLN A 43 11.69 -7.06 -8.74
N ARG A 44 10.81 -8.06 -8.90
CA ARG A 44 11.19 -9.45 -9.15
C ARG A 44 10.43 -10.01 -10.34
N LYS A 45 11.04 -10.95 -11.04
CA LYS A 45 10.36 -11.68 -12.11
C LYS A 45 9.72 -12.93 -11.54
N TYR A 46 8.42 -13.09 -11.78
CA TYR A 46 7.67 -14.30 -11.50
C TYR A 46 7.14 -14.86 -12.82
N VAL A 47 7.12 -16.19 -12.93
CA VAL A 47 6.59 -16.90 -14.10
C VAL A 47 5.11 -17.18 -13.89
N ASP A 48 4.79 -17.71 -12.71
CA ASP A 48 3.43 -18.00 -12.29
C ASP A 48 3.25 -17.91 -10.78
N ALA A 49 2.00 -17.92 -10.34
CA ALA A 49 1.62 -18.08 -8.95
C ALA A 49 0.25 -18.75 -8.86
N SER A 50 0.09 -19.65 -7.89
CA SER A 50 -1.15 -20.39 -7.64
C SER A 50 -1.52 -20.34 -6.17
N LYS A 51 -2.81 -20.24 -5.86
CA LYS A 51 -3.36 -20.31 -4.51
C LYS A 51 -4.08 -21.64 -4.32
N PHE A 52 -3.65 -22.38 -3.31
CA PHE A 52 -4.29 -23.62 -2.87
C PHE A 52 -5.08 -23.32 -1.61
N SER A 53 -6.34 -23.66 -1.59
CA SER A 53 -7.20 -23.45 -0.43
C SER A 53 -7.72 -24.79 0.08
N SER A 54 -7.68 -24.99 1.39
CA SER A 54 -8.24 -26.14 2.07
C SER A 54 -8.90 -25.68 3.36
N GLN A 55 -10.22 -25.82 3.44
CA GLN A 55 -11.05 -25.46 4.60
C GLN A 55 -10.68 -24.15 5.32
N ARG A 56 -9.66 -24.17 6.18
CA ARG A 56 -9.22 -23.03 7.00
C ARG A 56 -7.92 -22.37 6.51
N TYR A 57 -7.19 -23.02 5.58
CA TYR A 57 -5.84 -22.60 5.23
C TYR A 57 -5.73 -22.31 3.74
N GLY A 58 -5.01 -21.26 3.44
CA GLY A 58 -4.55 -20.95 2.08
C GLY A 58 -3.03 -21.09 2.00
N LEU A 59 -2.55 -21.78 1.00
CA LEU A 59 -1.13 -21.87 0.67
C LEU A 59 -0.91 -21.31 -0.72
N ARG A 60 0.10 -20.50 -0.87
CA ARG A 60 0.52 -20.02 -2.19
C ARG A 60 1.80 -20.70 -2.63
N GLN A 61 1.89 -20.94 -3.90
CA GLN A 61 3.11 -21.39 -4.57
C GLN A 61 3.37 -20.43 -5.72
N CYS A 62 4.62 -20.02 -5.89
CA CYS A 62 5.06 -19.23 -7.03
C CYS A 62 6.33 -19.79 -7.64
N GLN A 63 6.55 -19.48 -8.91
CA GLN A 63 7.78 -19.76 -9.63
C GLN A 63 8.49 -18.45 -9.94
N ALA A 64 9.70 -18.27 -9.41
CA ALA A 64 10.55 -17.13 -9.73
C ALA A 64 11.16 -17.26 -11.13
N GLY A 65 11.53 -16.14 -11.74
CA GLY A 65 12.10 -16.08 -13.08
C GLY A 65 13.40 -16.84 -13.29
N GLY A 66 14.09 -17.28 -12.22
CA GLY A 66 15.26 -18.17 -12.25
C GLY A 66 14.92 -19.66 -12.17
N GLY A 67 13.63 -20.04 -12.28
CA GLY A 67 13.17 -21.44 -12.27
C GLY A 67 12.93 -22.03 -10.87
N ALA A 68 13.28 -21.33 -9.79
CA ALA A 68 13.02 -21.79 -8.43
C ALA A 68 11.54 -21.66 -8.09
N SER A 69 10.93 -22.76 -7.62
CA SER A 69 9.57 -22.77 -7.09
C SER A 69 9.60 -22.82 -5.58
N TYR A 70 8.78 -22.00 -4.92
CA TYR A 70 8.64 -21.96 -3.47
C TYR A 70 7.22 -21.61 -3.05
N SER A 71 6.89 -21.79 -1.79
CA SER A 71 5.55 -21.55 -1.26
C SER A 71 5.57 -20.52 -0.14
N SER A 72 4.37 -20.16 0.36
CA SER A 72 4.19 -19.29 1.52
C SER A 72 5.04 -19.66 2.73
N PHE A 73 5.49 -20.90 2.86
CA PHE A 73 6.42 -21.31 3.93
C PHE A 73 7.82 -20.70 3.80
N ASN A 74 8.23 -20.39 2.58
CA ASN A 74 9.56 -19.87 2.26
C ASN A 74 9.46 -18.45 1.67
N MET A 75 8.26 -17.90 1.62
CA MET A 75 7.95 -16.59 1.11
C MET A 75 8.02 -15.55 2.23
N GLY A 76 8.48 -14.35 1.94
CA GLY A 76 8.38 -13.25 2.89
C GLY A 76 6.91 -12.89 3.14
N ALA A 77 6.56 -12.51 4.37
CA ALA A 77 5.18 -12.16 4.73
C ALA A 77 4.59 -11.07 3.83
N GLY A 78 5.37 -10.02 3.50
CA GLY A 78 4.94 -8.96 2.60
C GLY A 78 4.76 -9.42 1.15
N GLU A 79 5.56 -10.38 0.69
CA GLU A 79 5.42 -10.98 -0.63
C GLU A 79 4.12 -11.78 -0.73
N ASP A 80 3.82 -12.61 0.27
CA ASP A 80 2.59 -13.40 0.32
C ASP A 80 1.34 -12.51 0.38
N LEU A 81 1.40 -11.45 1.18
CA LEU A 81 0.34 -10.46 1.31
C LEU A 81 0.08 -9.71 -0.01
N LEU A 82 1.12 -9.34 -0.76
CA LEU A 82 0.97 -8.68 -2.07
C LEU A 82 0.31 -9.59 -3.11
N PHE A 83 0.64 -10.88 -3.13
CA PHE A 83 -0.06 -11.83 -3.99
C PHE A 83 -1.54 -11.96 -3.62
N ASP A 84 -1.88 -11.96 -2.31
CA ASP A 84 -3.29 -11.99 -1.88
C ASP A 84 -4.03 -10.72 -2.24
N LEU A 85 -3.45 -9.57 -1.96
CA LEU A 85 -4.04 -8.27 -2.22
C LEU A 85 -4.30 -8.08 -3.72
N ILE A 86 -3.25 -8.17 -4.53
CA ILE A 86 -3.34 -7.92 -5.97
C ILE A 86 -4.20 -9.00 -6.66
N GLY A 87 -4.06 -10.26 -6.27
CA GLY A 87 -4.90 -11.32 -6.80
C GLY A 87 -6.39 -11.15 -6.45
N SER A 88 -6.71 -10.67 -5.25
CA SER A 88 -8.09 -10.38 -4.85
C SER A 88 -8.68 -9.21 -5.63
N ILE A 89 -7.90 -8.14 -5.82
CA ILE A 89 -8.31 -6.99 -6.62
C ILE A 89 -8.49 -7.37 -8.10
N ASP A 90 -7.57 -8.18 -8.64
CA ASP A 90 -7.67 -8.64 -10.03
C ASP A 90 -8.92 -9.51 -10.28
N ASN A 91 -9.28 -10.34 -9.31
CA ASN A 91 -10.49 -11.17 -9.39
C ASN A 91 -11.80 -10.42 -9.12
N SER A 92 -11.75 -9.17 -8.63
CA SER A 92 -12.97 -8.38 -8.43
C SER A 92 -13.60 -7.99 -9.76
N PRO A 93 -14.94 -7.89 -9.85
CA PRO A 93 -15.61 -7.37 -11.04
C PRO A 93 -15.16 -5.95 -11.38
N ASP A 94 -15.18 -5.62 -12.67
CA ASP A 94 -14.90 -4.25 -13.12
C ASP A 94 -15.95 -3.28 -12.55
N GLY A 95 -15.51 -2.08 -12.17
CA GLY A 95 -16.36 -1.07 -11.53
C GLY A 95 -16.59 -1.26 -10.04
N SER A 96 -15.97 -2.28 -9.41
CA SER A 96 -16.11 -2.54 -7.97
C SER A 96 -15.53 -1.41 -7.11
N LEU A 97 -16.07 -1.28 -5.89
CA LEU A 97 -15.47 -0.49 -4.81
C LEU A 97 -14.61 -1.42 -3.92
N ILE A 98 -13.34 -1.05 -3.76
CA ILE A 98 -12.36 -1.76 -2.93
C ILE A 98 -12.02 -0.90 -1.73
N LEU A 99 -12.09 -1.46 -0.54
CA LEU A 99 -11.71 -0.80 0.70
C LEU A 99 -10.50 -1.52 1.29
N ILE A 100 -9.44 -0.77 1.59
CA ILE A 100 -8.18 -1.32 2.14
C ILE A 100 -7.81 -0.51 3.37
N GLU A 101 -7.64 -1.17 4.51
CA GLU A 101 -7.17 -0.54 5.73
C GLU A 101 -5.68 -0.81 5.93
N GLU A 102 -4.95 0.23 6.35
CA GLU A 102 -3.53 0.16 6.73
C GLU A 102 -2.67 -0.61 5.70
N ILE A 103 -2.67 -0.13 4.47
CA ILE A 103 -2.04 -0.83 3.33
C ILE A 103 -0.54 -1.11 3.54
N GLU A 104 0.12 -0.35 4.40
CA GLU A 104 1.53 -0.53 4.74
C GLU A 104 1.82 -1.74 5.62
N VAL A 105 0.81 -2.31 6.29
CA VAL A 105 1.03 -3.40 7.24
C VAL A 105 1.62 -4.63 6.54
N GLY A 106 2.82 -5.01 6.98
CA GLY A 106 3.56 -6.15 6.44
C GLY A 106 4.29 -5.90 5.12
N ILE A 107 4.21 -4.69 4.54
CA ILE A 107 4.88 -4.33 3.29
C ILE A 107 6.07 -3.42 3.58
N HIS A 108 7.21 -3.73 2.97
CA HIS A 108 8.41 -2.91 3.13
C HIS A 108 8.22 -1.53 2.49
N ALA A 109 8.71 -0.48 3.18
CA ALA A 109 8.54 0.91 2.75
C ALA A 109 8.94 1.18 1.28
N SER A 110 10.02 0.56 0.80
CA SER A 110 10.47 0.71 -0.59
C SER A 110 9.49 0.14 -1.63
N ALA A 111 8.59 -0.76 -1.24
CA ALA A 111 7.59 -1.34 -2.13
C ALA A 111 6.28 -0.51 -2.15
N LEU A 112 6.02 0.30 -1.12
CA LEU A 112 4.76 1.03 -0.97
C LEU A 112 4.53 2.06 -2.08
N ARG A 113 5.57 2.78 -2.52
CA ARG A 113 5.48 3.71 -3.66
C ARG A 113 5.03 2.98 -4.92
N ARG A 114 5.70 1.87 -5.24
CA ARG A 114 5.35 1.06 -6.42
C ARG A 114 3.98 0.41 -6.31
N LEU A 115 3.57 0.03 -5.09
CA LEU A 115 2.23 -0.47 -4.85
C LEU A 115 1.17 0.59 -5.14
N ALA A 116 1.38 1.85 -4.73
CA ALA A 116 0.48 2.96 -5.05
C ALA A 116 0.36 3.16 -6.57
N GLU A 117 1.47 3.10 -7.30
CA GLU A 117 1.48 3.21 -8.77
C GLU A 117 0.72 2.05 -9.43
N VAL A 118 0.96 0.82 -8.99
CA VAL A 118 0.27 -0.38 -9.50
C VAL A 118 -1.23 -0.34 -9.19
N LEU A 119 -1.64 0.11 -8.00
CA LEU A 119 -3.06 0.24 -7.67
C LEU A 119 -3.77 1.29 -8.55
N GLN A 120 -3.10 2.39 -8.89
CA GLN A 120 -3.63 3.37 -9.83
C GLN A 120 -3.81 2.75 -11.24
N GLU A 121 -2.83 1.98 -11.70
CA GLU A 121 -2.92 1.26 -12.97
C GLU A 121 -4.10 0.28 -12.99
N ILE A 122 -4.26 -0.52 -11.93
CA ILE A 122 -5.36 -1.49 -11.81
C ILE A 122 -6.70 -0.76 -11.76
N ALA A 123 -6.82 0.30 -10.95
CA ALA A 123 -8.03 1.10 -10.82
C ALA A 123 -8.47 1.67 -12.16
N TYR A 124 -7.53 2.21 -12.94
CA TYR A 124 -7.81 2.73 -14.27
C TYR A 124 -8.27 1.64 -15.24
N LYS A 125 -7.55 0.51 -15.32
CA LYS A 125 -7.84 -0.59 -16.25
C LYS A 125 -9.19 -1.25 -15.99
N LYS A 126 -9.50 -1.49 -14.72
CA LYS A 126 -10.73 -2.19 -14.29
C LYS A 126 -11.84 -1.22 -13.88
N LYS A 127 -11.64 0.08 -14.02
CA LYS A 127 -12.59 1.14 -13.61
C LYS A 127 -13.01 1.01 -12.15
N LEU A 128 -12.08 0.58 -11.27
CA LEU A 128 -12.34 0.41 -9.84
C LEU A 128 -12.34 1.74 -9.11
N GLN A 129 -13.09 1.79 -8.02
CA GLN A 129 -12.96 2.80 -6.98
C GLN A 129 -12.18 2.15 -5.81
N ILE A 130 -11.03 2.72 -5.46
CA ILE A 130 -10.21 2.18 -4.37
C ILE A 130 -10.08 3.26 -3.29
N ILE A 131 -10.52 2.93 -2.07
CA ILE A 131 -10.34 3.76 -0.89
C ILE A 131 -9.36 3.05 0.03
N VAL A 132 -8.29 3.75 0.41
CA VAL A 132 -7.19 3.18 1.20
C VAL A 132 -6.93 4.06 2.40
N THR A 133 -6.75 3.46 3.59
CA THR A 133 -6.15 4.16 4.72
C THR A 133 -4.66 3.83 4.81
N SER A 134 -3.84 4.83 5.12
CA SER A 134 -2.39 4.66 5.24
C SER A 134 -1.77 5.72 6.14
N HIS A 135 -0.74 5.31 6.90
CA HIS A 135 0.17 6.17 7.65
C HIS A 135 1.56 6.25 6.99
N SER A 136 1.72 5.73 5.77
CA SER A 136 2.99 5.73 5.05
C SER A 136 3.15 6.96 4.15
N GLU A 137 4.18 7.76 4.43
CA GLU A 137 4.54 8.88 3.57
C GLU A 137 4.86 8.43 2.14
N GLN A 138 5.59 7.31 2.00
CA GLN A 138 5.98 6.77 0.71
C GLN A 138 4.78 6.37 -0.15
N PHE A 139 3.74 5.83 0.48
CA PHE A 139 2.50 5.47 -0.20
C PHE A 139 1.70 6.73 -0.60
N VAL A 140 1.47 7.62 0.37
CA VAL A 140 0.66 8.84 0.16
C VAL A 140 1.32 9.77 -0.87
N ASP A 141 2.66 9.91 -0.83
CA ASP A 141 3.39 10.77 -1.77
C ASP A 141 3.32 10.28 -3.22
N ALA A 142 3.17 8.98 -3.43
CA ALA A 142 3.00 8.39 -4.76
C ALA A 142 1.61 8.59 -5.37
N LEU A 143 0.63 9.05 -4.58
CA LEU A 143 -0.72 9.33 -5.06
C LEU A 143 -0.83 10.76 -5.62
N PRO A 144 -1.71 11.01 -6.61
CA PRO A 144 -2.04 12.37 -7.03
C PRO A 144 -2.61 13.17 -5.86
N ARG A 145 -2.31 14.47 -5.81
CA ARG A 145 -2.76 15.34 -4.72
C ARG A 145 -4.28 15.31 -4.54
N GLN A 146 -5.02 15.23 -5.63
CA GLN A 146 -6.49 15.19 -5.65
C GLN A 146 -7.06 13.89 -5.01
N ALA A 147 -6.27 12.82 -4.96
CA ALA A 147 -6.67 11.56 -4.33
C ALA A 147 -6.38 11.52 -2.83
N ARG A 148 -5.75 12.56 -2.27
CA ARG A 148 -5.36 12.59 -0.85
C ARG A 148 -6.43 13.27 -0.03
N ILE A 149 -6.91 12.57 1.01
CA ILE A 149 -7.91 13.05 1.96
C ILE A 149 -7.34 12.91 3.36
N LEU A 150 -7.30 14.00 4.11
CA LEU A 150 -6.94 13.99 5.53
C LEU A 150 -8.21 14.05 6.37
N LEU A 151 -8.35 13.07 7.26
CA LEU A 151 -9.40 13.02 8.28
C LEU A 151 -8.79 13.38 9.62
N ARG A 152 -9.26 14.45 10.22
CA ARG A 152 -8.81 14.91 11.54
C ARG A 152 -9.97 14.88 12.52
N ARG A 153 -9.74 14.31 13.69
CA ARG A 153 -10.69 14.40 14.80
C ARG A 153 -10.40 15.66 15.63
N ILE A 154 -11.38 16.53 15.79
CA ILE A 154 -11.31 17.71 16.64
C ILE A 154 -12.42 17.61 17.70
N GLY A 155 -12.02 17.21 18.92
CA GLY A 155 -12.98 16.91 19.99
C GLY A 155 -13.94 15.79 19.59
N THR A 156 -15.24 16.14 19.44
CA THR A 156 -16.31 15.19 19.06
C THR A 156 -16.66 15.25 17.56
N THR A 157 -16.02 16.14 16.78
CA THR A 157 -16.29 16.33 15.35
C THR A 157 -15.14 15.82 14.50
N HIS A 158 -15.39 15.64 13.21
CA HIS A 158 -14.38 15.28 12.22
C HIS A 158 -14.26 16.35 11.16
N GLN A 159 -13.04 16.75 10.88
CA GLN A 159 -12.71 17.64 9.77
C GLN A 159 -12.16 16.82 8.62
N VAL A 160 -12.64 17.12 7.41
CA VAL A 160 -12.18 16.48 6.17
C VAL A 160 -11.48 17.53 5.32
N SER A 161 -10.24 17.28 4.93
CA SER A 161 -9.49 18.14 4.03
C SER A 161 -9.06 17.32 2.81
N SER A 162 -9.38 17.79 1.62
CA SER A 162 -9.04 17.14 0.35
C SER A 162 -7.90 17.86 -0.36
N SER A 163 -7.23 17.17 -1.27
CA SER A 163 -6.15 17.71 -2.11
C SER A 163 -4.98 18.30 -1.30
N VAL A 164 -4.68 17.67 -0.17
CA VAL A 164 -3.61 18.11 0.76
C VAL A 164 -2.21 17.70 0.31
N SER A 165 -1.20 18.49 0.67
CA SER A 165 0.19 18.10 0.42
C SER A 165 0.66 17.03 1.40
N THR A 166 1.61 16.19 0.99
CA THR A 166 2.21 15.17 1.86
C THR A 166 2.82 15.80 3.10
N GLY A 167 3.57 16.89 2.95
CA GLY A 167 4.17 17.60 4.07
C GLY A 167 3.15 18.06 5.10
N TYR A 168 1.99 18.59 4.66
CA TYR A 168 0.92 18.99 5.59
C TYR A 168 0.33 17.81 6.35
N ILE A 169 0.05 16.68 5.65
CA ILE A 169 -0.47 15.47 6.29
C ILE A 169 0.46 14.97 7.39
N PHE A 170 1.74 14.83 7.09
CA PHE A 170 2.69 14.22 8.03
C PHE A 170 3.11 15.17 9.13
N SER A 171 3.14 16.48 8.90
CA SER A 171 3.32 17.44 9.98
C SER A 171 2.19 17.41 10.98
N ASP A 172 0.97 17.30 10.49
CA ASP A 172 -0.21 17.18 11.34
C ASP A 172 -0.19 15.91 12.18
N LEU A 173 0.15 14.77 11.57
CA LEU A 173 0.28 13.48 12.23
C LEU A 173 1.40 13.47 13.30
N LEU A 174 2.49 14.19 13.07
CA LEU A 174 3.63 14.28 13.98
C LEU A 174 3.47 15.37 15.04
N GLY A 175 2.40 16.16 14.97
CA GLY A 175 2.21 17.32 15.86
C GLY A 175 3.25 18.42 15.63
N ALA A 176 3.95 18.41 14.51
CA ALA A 176 4.95 19.39 14.14
C ALA A 176 4.29 20.53 13.36
N ALA A 177 4.56 21.77 13.72
CA ALA A 177 4.15 22.92 12.91
C ALA A 177 5.02 22.97 11.65
N VAL A 178 4.58 22.27 10.57
CA VAL A 178 5.17 22.49 9.25
C VAL A 178 4.46 23.66 8.61
N PRO A 179 5.18 24.67 8.17
CA PRO A 179 4.58 25.81 7.49
C PRO A 179 3.90 25.36 6.21
N GLU A 180 2.65 25.78 6.04
CA GLU A 180 1.83 25.47 4.86
C GLU A 180 2.38 26.14 3.59
N LEU A 181 3.20 27.17 3.77
CA LEU A 181 3.77 27.96 2.69
C LEU A 181 5.24 28.28 3.00
N LYS A 182 6.12 28.02 2.04
CA LYS A 182 7.50 28.50 2.04
C LYS A 182 7.61 29.66 1.08
N ILE A 183 8.08 30.80 1.57
CA ILE A 183 8.31 31.98 0.75
C ILE A 183 9.83 32.20 0.68
N TYR A 184 10.38 32.17 -0.51
CA TYR A 184 11.79 32.47 -0.74
C TYR A 184 11.91 33.95 -1.09
N CYS A 185 12.73 34.69 -0.34
CA CYS A 185 13.00 36.10 -0.55
C CYS A 185 14.45 36.28 -1.00
N GLU A 186 14.69 37.27 -1.87
CA GLU A 186 16.01 37.59 -2.36
C GLU A 186 16.88 38.21 -1.28
N ASP A 187 16.29 39.04 -0.42
CA ASP A 187 16.98 39.76 0.65
C ASP A 187 16.16 39.91 1.93
N GLN A 188 16.80 40.50 2.94
CA GLN A 188 16.22 40.72 4.24
C GLN A 188 15.13 41.82 4.25
N PHE A 189 15.16 42.75 3.30
CA PHE A 189 14.17 43.78 3.14
C PHE A 189 12.85 43.22 2.59
N ALA A 190 12.92 42.40 1.55
CA ALA A 190 11.77 41.68 1.02
C ALA A 190 11.13 40.77 2.09
N ARG A 191 11.94 40.08 2.87
CA ARG A 191 11.46 39.29 4.01
C ARG A 191 10.67 40.13 5.02
N CYS A 192 11.22 41.29 5.42
CA CYS A 192 10.57 42.18 6.40
C CYS A 192 9.25 42.72 5.86
N LEU A 193 9.16 43.07 4.57
CA LEU A 193 7.91 43.51 3.93
C LEU A 193 6.86 42.42 3.93
N ILE A 194 7.23 41.19 3.55
CA ILE A 194 6.31 40.07 3.51
C ILE A 194 5.81 39.75 4.93
N GLU A 195 6.70 39.66 5.91
CA GLU A 195 6.32 39.41 7.31
C GLU A 195 5.37 40.49 7.87
N ARG A 196 5.48 41.75 7.43
CA ARG A 196 4.56 42.82 7.82
C ARG A 196 3.23 42.76 7.08
N ALA A 197 3.24 42.34 5.82
CA ALA A 197 2.03 42.24 5.01
C ALA A 197 1.16 41.05 5.38
N LEU A 198 1.74 39.99 5.95
CA LEU A 198 1.00 38.82 6.37
C LEU A 198 0.21 39.06 7.66
N GLN A 199 -1.07 38.66 7.66
CA GLN A 199 -1.89 38.65 8.87
C GLN A 199 -1.28 37.69 9.91
N PRO A 200 -1.46 37.97 11.22
CA PRO A 200 -0.86 37.15 12.30
C PRO A 200 -1.17 35.65 12.18
N GLU A 201 -2.39 35.30 11.78
CA GLU A 201 -2.83 33.91 11.63
C GLU A 201 -2.12 33.20 10.47
N VAL A 202 -1.76 33.92 9.41
CA VAL A 202 -1.02 33.38 8.26
C VAL A 202 0.48 33.34 8.55
N ARG A 203 0.99 34.33 9.31
CA ARG A 203 2.41 34.44 9.63
C ARG A 203 2.95 33.18 10.36
N SER A 204 2.17 32.57 11.23
CA SER A 204 2.53 31.34 11.94
C SER A 204 2.61 30.10 11.03
N ARG A 205 2.09 30.18 9.81
CA ARG A 205 2.03 29.10 8.81
C ARG A 205 3.05 29.26 7.68
N VAL A 206 3.83 30.34 7.70
CA VAL A 206 4.83 30.65 6.68
C VAL A 206 6.24 30.47 7.24
N GLN A 207 7.11 29.88 6.44
CA GLN A 207 8.55 29.77 6.72
C GLN A 207 9.34 30.47 5.62
#